data_0a3d1ecd2819d4a62a3c733607500ba5
#
_entry.id   0a3d1ecd2819d4a62a3c733607500ba5
#
_cell.length_a   1.000
_cell.length_b   1.000
_cell.length_c   1.000
_cell.angle_alpha   90.00
_cell.angle_beta   90.00
_cell.angle_gamma   90.00
#
_symmetry.space_group_name_H-M   'P 1'
#
loop_
_entity.id
_entity.type
_entity.pdbx_description
1 polymer ?
#
loop_
_entity_poly.entity_id
_entity_poly.type
_entity_poly.pdbx_seq_one_letter_code
_entity_poly.pdbx_strand_id
1 'polypeptide(L)'
;MSAGSRLVKLVTGAPAAAGGAARMVEAALEDALAAAGVSGAQTPDDPFDAWDPAYIARTLPALRLLSEVYFRAEVSGLERIPAEGPVLLVGNHSGGTVIADTFVFSEAFYDHFGPQRPFHQLAHDMVFKVPGPRTLVQRYGTVPASPENMRRALHHGAALLVYPGGDEESFRPTWESTKVDFAGRKGFVRLALEQRVPLIPVVALGGQETGLFMGRGRRVARALSLDRVARIRVLPPVLGPPFGVTIMDLPNRFPLPAKIRIRVMPPIELHEEVGADGDRAVEEGYRLVTSRMQRTLTRLANQRSAPVVG
;
A
#
# COMPACT_ATOMS: atom_id res chain seq x y z
N MET A 1 -7.15 -24.61 20.76
CA MET A 1 -7.00 -23.85 19.50
C MET A 1 -6.71 -22.41 19.88
N SER A 2 -5.53 -21.90 19.49
CA SER A 2 -5.11 -20.54 19.81
C SER A 2 -5.93 -19.48 19.07
N ALA A 3 -5.96 -18.25 19.57
CA ALA A 3 -6.64 -17.12 18.93
C ALA A 3 -6.12 -16.91 17.49
N GLY A 4 -4.85 -17.17 17.22
CA GLY A 4 -4.23 -17.14 15.90
C GLY A 4 -4.85 -18.12 14.91
N SER A 5 -5.08 -19.36 15.33
CA SER A 5 -5.73 -20.38 14.49
C SER A 5 -7.19 -20.05 14.12
N ARG A 6 -7.90 -19.29 14.97
CA ARG A 6 -9.25 -18.79 14.65
C ARG A 6 -9.22 -17.61 13.66
N LEU A 7 -8.23 -16.74 13.79
CA LEU A 7 -8.06 -15.60 12.89
C LEU A 7 -7.69 -16.06 11.47
N VAL A 8 -6.79 -17.05 11.36
CA VAL A 8 -6.40 -17.64 10.08
C VAL A 8 -7.59 -18.33 9.41
N LYS A 9 -8.39 -19.12 10.14
CA LYS A 9 -9.62 -19.71 9.59
C LYS A 9 -10.67 -18.69 9.19
N LEU A 10 -10.70 -17.52 9.86
CA LEU A 10 -11.58 -16.40 9.50
C LEU A 10 -11.09 -15.68 8.25
N VAL A 11 -9.76 -15.59 8.07
CA VAL A 11 -9.10 -14.90 6.95
C VAL A 11 -9.03 -15.82 5.72
N THR A 12 -8.78 -17.12 5.91
CA THR A 12 -8.56 -18.04 4.78
C THR A 12 -9.81 -18.69 4.27
N GLY A 13 -10.89 -18.81 5.04
CA GLY A 13 -12.23 -19.31 4.61
C GLY A 13 -12.26 -20.31 3.46
N ALA A 14 -11.11 -20.91 3.12
CA ALA A 14 -10.89 -21.66 1.91
C ALA A 14 -11.67 -22.98 1.97
N PRO A 15 -12.52 -23.27 0.98
CA PRO A 15 -13.15 -24.59 0.86
C PRO A 15 -12.06 -25.65 0.66
N ALA A 16 -12.30 -26.86 1.14
CA ALA A 16 -11.38 -28.00 1.14
C ALA A 16 -10.75 -28.39 -0.24
N ALA A 17 -11.13 -27.71 -1.30
CA ALA A 17 -10.67 -27.92 -2.69
C ALA A 17 -9.58 -26.93 -3.14
N ALA A 18 -9.10 -26.03 -2.29
CA ALA A 18 -7.98 -25.15 -2.65
C ALA A 18 -6.69 -25.95 -2.74
N GLY A 19 -6.06 -25.93 -3.93
CA GLY A 19 -4.87 -26.74 -4.26
C GLY A 19 -3.66 -26.43 -3.35
N GLY A 20 -2.61 -27.23 -3.48
CA GLY A 20 -1.40 -27.20 -2.63
C GLY A 20 -0.82 -25.81 -2.35
N ALA A 21 -0.86 -24.90 -3.33
CA ALA A 21 -0.39 -23.51 -3.21
C ALA A 21 -1.16 -22.70 -2.14
N ALA A 22 -2.49 -22.84 -2.08
CA ALA A 22 -3.28 -22.14 -1.08
C ALA A 22 -2.97 -22.62 0.35
N ARG A 23 -2.73 -23.93 0.52
CA ARG A 23 -2.30 -24.49 1.82
C ARG A 23 -0.89 -24.06 2.22
N MET A 24 0.02 -23.94 1.27
CA MET A 24 1.38 -23.41 1.55
C MET A 24 1.33 -21.94 1.97
N VAL A 25 0.50 -21.14 1.32
CA VAL A 25 0.28 -19.73 1.69
C VAL A 25 -0.38 -19.63 3.07
N GLU A 26 -1.36 -20.51 3.36
CA GLU A 26 -2.01 -20.58 4.67
C GLU A 26 -1.01 -20.92 5.77
N ALA A 27 -0.17 -21.95 5.57
CA ALA A 27 0.87 -22.35 6.52
C ALA A 27 1.93 -21.24 6.70
N ALA A 28 2.37 -20.61 5.62
CA ALA A 28 3.32 -19.49 5.67
C ALA A 28 2.74 -18.28 6.41
N LEU A 29 1.45 -18.00 6.22
CA LEU A 29 0.74 -16.93 6.92
C LEU A 29 0.53 -17.28 8.40
N GLU A 30 0.24 -18.56 8.74
CA GLU A 30 0.17 -19.03 10.12
C GLU A 30 1.51 -18.92 10.82
N ASP A 31 2.60 -19.32 10.17
CA ASP A 31 3.95 -19.20 10.69
C ASP A 31 4.36 -17.72 10.84
N ALA A 32 4.04 -16.87 9.88
CA ALA A 32 4.27 -15.43 9.97
C ALA A 32 3.47 -14.78 11.11
N LEU A 33 2.21 -15.16 11.30
CA LEU A 33 1.36 -14.67 12.40
C LEU A 33 1.78 -15.24 13.75
N ALA A 34 2.24 -16.48 13.81
CA ALA A 34 2.80 -17.10 15.02
C ALA A 34 4.14 -16.48 15.40
N ALA A 35 5.02 -16.27 14.41
CA ALA A 35 6.28 -15.53 14.58
C ALA A 35 6.05 -14.06 14.93
N ALA A 36 4.88 -13.51 14.54
CA ALA A 36 4.45 -12.15 14.84
C ALA A 36 4.24 -11.91 16.34
N GLY A 37 4.11 -12.99 17.15
CA GLY A 37 3.85 -12.82 18.58
C GLY A 37 2.67 -11.87 18.81
N VAL A 38 1.49 -12.15 18.23
CA VAL A 38 0.29 -11.29 18.29
C VAL A 38 -0.26 -11.17 19.73
N SER A 39 0.41 -11.76 20.69
CA SER A 39 0.08 -11.68 22.12
C SER A 39 0.95 -10.62 22.81
N GLY A 40 0.39 -9.45 23.09
CA GLY A 40 0.79 -8.60 24.20
C GLY A 40 2.00 -7.68 24.01
N ALA A 41 2.57 -7.51 22.83
CA ALA A 41 3.61 -6.51 22.63
C ALA A 41 3.01 -5.09 22.80
N GLN A 42 3.48 -4.37 23.80
CA GLN A 42 3.16 -2.95 23.97
C GLN A 42 3.63 -2.21 22.71
N THR A 43 2.73 -1.43 22.12
CA THR A 43 3.10 -0.56 21.02
C THR A 43 3.88 0.61 21.60
N PRO A 44 5.06 0.95 21.07
CA PRO A 44 5.79 2.13 21.49
C PRO A 44 4.94 3.40 21.34
N ASP A 45 5.19 4.38 22.22
CA ASP A 45 4.52 5.68 22.14
C ASP A 45 4.92 6.42 20.85
N ASP A 46 6.18 6.31 20.44
CA ASP A 46 6.65 6.82 19.16
C ASP A 46 6.44 5.77 18.05
N PRO A 47 5.67 6.08 16.99
CA PRO A 47 5.40 5.13 15.92
C PRO A 47 6.65 4.70 15.14
N PHE A 48 7.73 5.48 15.17
CA PHE A 48 8.98 5.13 14.50
C PHE A 48 9.78 4.04 15.24
N ASP A 49 9.65 3.98 16.56
CA ASP A 49 10.30 2.96 17.40
C ASP A 49 9.70 1.55 17.21
N ALA A 50 8.55 1.47 16.56
CA ALA A 50 7.92 0.19 16.25
C ALA A 50 8.54 -0.54 15.05
N TRP A 51 9.33 0.13 14.23
CA TRP A 51 10.04 -0.48 13.09
C TRP A 51 11.04 -1.53 13.58
N ASP A 52 10.92 -2.76 13.08
CA ASP A 52 11.65 -3.92 13.58
C ASP A 52 12.34 -4.70 12.44
N PRO A 53 13.60 -4.35 12.09
CA PRO A 53 14.35 -5.05 11.07
C PRO A 53 14.51 -6.56 11.29
N ALA A 54 14.61 -6.99 12.55
CA ALA A 54 14.75 -8.41 12.87
C ALA A 54 13.44 -9.17 12.61
N TYR A 55 12.31 -8.54 12.89
CA TYR A 55 10.99 -9.07 12.54
C TYR A 55 10.80 -9.15 11.02
N ILE A 56 11.18 -8.08 10.29
CA ILE A 56 11.13 -8.05 8.83
C ILE A 56 11.95 -9.20 8.25
N ALA A 57 13.20 -9.36 8.68
CA ALA A 57 14.08 -10.44 8.20
C ALA A 57 13.47 -11.84 8.38
N ARG A 58 12.77 -12.08 9.51
CA ARG A 58 12.12 -13.38 9.79
C ARG A 58 10.90 -13.64 8.94
N THR A 59 10.10 -12.60 8.66
CA THR A 59 8.82 -12.74 7.96
C THR A 59 8.91 -12.55 6.45
N LEU A 60 10.01 -11.96 5.96
CA LEU A 60 10.24 -11.68 4.54
C LEU A 60 10.11 -12.92 3.63
N PRO A 61 10.63 -14.13 4.00
CA PRO A 61 10.48 -15.31 3.15
C PRO A 61 9.01 -15.72 2.92
N ALA A 62 8.15 -15.57 3.93
CA ALA A 62 6.72 -15.86 3.80
C ALA A 62 6.00 -14.84 2.90
N LEU A 63 6.35 -13.55 3.03
CA LEU A 63 5.82 -12.50 2.16
C LEU A 63 6.28 -12.66 0.72
N ARG A 64 7.54 -13.08 0.51
CA ARG A 64 8.07 -13.39 -0.83
C ARG A 64 7.25 -14.50 -1.50
N LEU A 65 6.97 -15.59 -0.78
CA LEU A 65 6.13 -16.67 -1.30
C LEU A 65 4.73 -16.18 -1.69
N LEU A 66 4.13 -15.30 -0.87
CA LEU A 66 2.84 -14.68 -1.17
C LEU A 66 2.92 -13.79 -2.41
N SER A 67 3.96 -12.98 -2.55
CA SER A 67 4.19 -12.11 -3.71
C SER A 67 4.40 -12.91 -4.98
N GLU A 68 5.31 -13.89 -4.97
CA GLU A 68 5.73 -14.64 -6.17
C GLU A 68 4.68 -15.66 -6.61
N VAL A 69 4.10 -16.42 -5.67
CA VAL A 69 3.21 -17.53 -6.00
C VAL A 69 1.75 -17.08 -6.10
N TYR A 70 1.27 -16.34 -5.10
CA TYR A 70 -0.14 -15.96 -5.05
C TYR A 70 -0.46 -14.79 -5.98
N PHE A 71 0.30 -13.69 -5.87
CA PHE A 71 0.11 -12.50 -6.69
C PHE A 71 0.94 -12.52 -7.99
N ARG A 72 1.81 -13.50 -8.18
CA ARG A 72 2.70 -13.58 -9.36
C ARG A 72 3.32 -12.23 -9.69
N ALA A 73 3.80 -11.57 -8.61
CA ALA A 73 4.24 -10.18 -8.65
C ALA A 73 5.46 -9.98 -9.55
N GLU A 74 5.47 -8.87 -10.27
CA GLU A 74 6.61 -8.40 -11.05
C GLU A 74 6.95 -6.98 -10.61
N VAL A 75 8.06 -6.82 -9.91
CA VAL A 75 8.56 -5.51 -9.48
C VAL A 75 9.83 -5.17 -10.25
N SER A 76 9.91 -3.95 -10.77
CA SER A 76 11.04 -3.53 -11.62
C SER A 76 11.42 -2.08 -11.36
N GLY A 77 12.72 -1.77 -11.50
CA GLY A 77 13.26 -0.44 -11.34
C GLY A 77 13.67 -0.09 -9.91
N LEU A 78 13.76 -1.08 -9.00
CA LEU A 78 14.19 -0.85 -7.60
C LEU A 78 15.60 -0.23 -7.54
N GLU A 79 16.46 -0.55 -8.48
CA GLU A 79 17.81 0.01 -8.63
C GLU A 79 17.85 1.55 -8.81
N ARG A 80 16.70 2.16 -9.08
CA ARG A 80 16.54 3.62 -9.20
C ARG A 80 16.34 4.33 -7.88
N ILE A 81 16.03 3.57 -6.84
CA ILE A 81 15.91 4.11 -5.49
C ILE A 81 17.33 4.20 -4.91
N PRO A 82 17.74 5.34 -4.35
CA PRO A 82 19.01 5.44 -3.68
C PRO A 82 19.16 4.42 -2.55
N ALA A 83 20.32 3.75 -2.49
CA ALA A 83 20.60 2.76 -1.45
C ALA A 83 20.60 3.38 -0.05
N GLU A 84 20.93 4.66 0.04
CA GLU A 84 21.01 5.43 1.29
C GLU A 84 20.37 6.80 1.13
N GLY A 85 20.11 7.46 2.25
CA GLY A 85 19.58 8.82 2.28
C GLY A 85 18.07 8.90 2.04
N PRO A 86 17.50 10.10 2.25
CA PRO A 86 16.07 10.32 2.13
C PRO A 86 15.61 10.30 0.68
N VAL A 87 14.45 9.69 0.44
CA VAL A 87 13.77 9.70 -0.86
C VAL A 87 12.26 9.64 -0.64
N LEU A 88 11.52 10.39 -1.44
CA LEU A 88 10.06 10.36 -1.42
C LEU A 88 9.53 9.45 -2.53
N LEU A 89 8.97 8.32 -2.16
CA LEU A 89 8.30 7.38 -3.05
C LEU A 89 6.81 7.73 -3.13
N VAL A 90 6.27 7.91 -4.34
CA VAL A 90 4.88 8.32 -4.54
C VAL A 90 4.16 7.25 -5.35
N GLY A 91 3.25 6.52 -4.70
CA GLY A 91 2.50 5.42 -5.29
C GLY A 91 1.05 5.78 -5.66
N ASN A 92 0.49 5.11 -6.67
CA ASN A 92 -0.94 4.99 -6.83
C ASN A 92 -1.45 3.83 -6.00
N HIS A 93 -2.56 4.03 -5.30
CA HIS A 93 -3.08 3.07 -4.32
C HIS A 93 -4.24 2.24 -4.88
N SER A 94 -4.30 0.95 -4.49
CA SER A 94 -5.33 0.04 -4.98
C SER A 94 -5.63 -1.10 -4.00
N GLY A 95 -6.80 -1.74 -4.15
CA GLY A 95 -7.14 -2.96 -3.43
C GLY A 95 -7.96 -2.79 -2.15
N GLY A 96 -8.51 -1.59 -1.90
CA GLY A 96 -9.37 -1.34 -0.73
C GLY A 96 -8.61 -1.37 0.59
N THR A 97 -9.09 -2.14 1.56
CA THR A 97 -8.41 -2.36 2.85
C THR A 97 -7.33 -3.42 2.76
N VAL A 98 -7.41 -4.33 1.77
CA VAL A 98 -6.38 -5.34 1.50
C VAL A 98 -5.41 -4.77 0.46
N ILE A 99 -4.45 -3.99 0.93
CA ILE A 99 -3.48 -3.22 0.14
C ILE A 99 -2.36 -4.10 -0.43
N ALA A 100 -2.71 -5.04 -1.31
CA ALA A 100 -1.79 -6.04 -1.84
C ALA A 100 -0.59 -5.42 -2.59
N ASP A 101 -0.78 -4.31 -3.28
CA ASP A 101 0.27 -3.53 -3.94
C ASP A 101 1.33 -3.01 -2.95
N THR A 102 0.89 -2.55 -1.78
CA THR A 102 1.78 -2.06 -0.72
C THR A 102 2.60 -3.19 -0.10
N PHE A 103 1.98 -4.36 0.15
CA PHE A 103 2.70 -5.53 0.66
C PHE A 103 3.75 -6.03 -0.34
N VAL A 104 3.38 -6.17 -1.61
CA VAL A 104 4.30 -6.58 -2.67
C VAL A 104 5.45 -5.59 -2.80
N PHE A 105 5.18 -4.28 -2.76
CA PHE A 105 6.24 -3.28 -2.84
C PHE A 105 7.17 -3.32 -1.62
N SER A 106 6.62 -3.41 -0.41
CA SER A 106 7.41 -3.45 0.83
C SER A 106 8.29 -4.70 0.89
N GLU A 107 7.76 -5.85 0.48
CA GLU A 107 8.51 -7.09 0.36
C GLU A 107 9.67 -6.93 -0.62
N ALA A 108 9.39 -6.47 -1.84
CA ALA A 108 10.42 -6.28 -2.88
C ALA A 108 11.47 -5.23 -2.47
N PHE A 109 11.07 -4.18 -1.75
CA PHE A 109 11.98 -3.17 -1.23
C PHE A 109 12.97 -3.78 -0.23
N TYR A 110 12.48 -4.51 0.77
CA TYR A 110 13.36 -5.12 1.77
C TYR A 110 14.17 -6.30 1.22
N ASP A 111 13.67 -7.00 0.20
CA ASP A 111 14.43 -8.02 -0.50
C ASP A 111 15.64 -7.45 -1.24
N HIS A 112 15.45 -6.27 -1.85
CA HIS A 112 16.48 -5.60 -2.65
C HIS A 112 17.51 -4.86 -1.78
N PHE A 113 17.05 -4.11 -0.75
CA PHE A 113 17.91 -3.23 0.06
C PHE A 113 18.33 -3.84 1.40
N GLY A 114 17.71 -4.94 1.80
CA GLY A 114 17.85 -5.52 3.13
C GLY A 114 16.96 -4.87 4.20
N PRO A 115 16.71 -5.60 5.29
CA PRO A 115 15.79 -5.18 6.35
C PRO A 115 16.29 -3.97 7.17
N GLN A 116 17.57 -3.63 7.07
CA GLN A 116 18.18 -2.50 7.79
C GLN A 116 18.02 -1.16 7.07
N ARG A 117 17.61 -1.15 5.81
CA ARG A 117 17.34 0.10 5.07
C ARG A 117 16.09 0.78 5.65
N PRO A 118 16.19 1.99 6.25
CA PRO A 118 15.02 2.65 6.79
C PRO A 118 13.98 2.91 5.70
N PHE A 119 12.79 2.33 5.91
CA PHE A 119 11.65 2.48 5.01
C PHE A 119 10.40 2.70 5.84
N HIS A 120 9.69 3.78 5.55
CA HIS A 120 8.43 4.09 6.18
C HIS A 120 7.33 4.29 5.16
N GLN A 121 6.10 3.98 5.55
CA GLN A 121 4.91 4.19 4.73
C GLN A 121 3.81 4.82 5.57
N LEU A 122 3.01 5.67 4.94
CA LEU A 122 1.93 6.36 5.64
C LEU A 122 0.63 5.58 5.56
N ALA A 123 -0.07 5.46 6.69
CA ALA A 123 -1.39 4.88 6.73
C ALA A 123 -2.39 5.79 7.47
N HIS A 124 -3.67 5.59 7.15
CA HIS A 124 -4.77 6.28 7.82
C HIS A 124 -4.87 5.85 9.28
N ASP A 125 -5.26 6.76 10.18
CA ASP A 125 -5.39 6.52 11.63
C ASP A 125 -6.23 5.29 11.99
N MET A 126 -7.20 4.93 11.16
CA MET A 126 -8.02 3.73 11.37
C MET A 126 -7.23 2.43 11.41
N VAL A 127 -6.14 2.34 10.65
CA VAL A 127 -5.26 1.16 10.62
C VAL A 127 -4.67 0.88 12.01
N PHE A 128 -4.36 1.94 12.75
CA PHE A 128 -3.76 1.86 14.08
C PHE A 128 -4.78 1.60 15.20
N LYS A 129 -6.09 1.62 14.90
CA LYS A 129 -7.15 1.32 15.87
C LYS A 129 -7.53 -0.16 15.92
N VAL A 130 -7.08 -0.97 14.94
CA VAL A 130 -7.40 -2.40 14.85
C VAL A 130 -6.25 -3.21 15.44
N PRO A 131 -6.43 -3.87 16.60
CA PRO A 131 -5.41 -4.75 17.18
C PRO A 131 -5.04 -5.90 16.22
N GLY A 132 -3.80 -6.33 16.24
CA GLY A 132 -3.28 -7.38 15.36
C GLY A 132 -2.68 -6.79 14.08
N PRO A 133 -3.49 -6.37 13.08
CA PRO A 133 -2.98 -5.69 11.89
C PRO A 133 -2.09 -4.49 12.19
N ARG A 134 -2.45 -3.69 13.21
CA ARG A 134 -1.65 -2.56 13.68
C ARG A 134 -0.20 -2.96 13.96
N THR A 135 0.02 -3.99 14.78
CA THR A 135 1.36 -4.42 15.19
C THR A 135 2.19 -4.88 13.99
N LEU A 136 1.57 -5.62 13.06
CA LEU A 136 2.23 -6.08 11.83
C LEU A 136 2.72 -4.88 10.99
N VAL A 137 1.83 -3.96 10.66
CA VAL A 137 2.19 -2.85 9.76
C VAL A 137 3.20 -1.89 10.41
N GLN A 138 3.11 -1.65 11.72
CA GLN A 138 4.06 -0.80 12.44
C GLN A 138 5.47 -1.40 12.45
N ARG A 139 5.62 -2.70 12.65
CA ARG A 139 6.93 -3.37 12.55
C ARG A 139 7.55 -3.29 11.16
N TYR A 140 6.73 -3.14 10.12
CA TYR A 140 7.17 -2.86 8.74
C TYR A 140 7.39 -1.36 8.46
N GLY A 141 7.41 -0.52 9.49
CA GLY A 141 7.68 0.91 9.37
C GLY A 141 6.47 1.77 9.00
N THR A 142 5.25 1.25 9.11
CA THR A 142 4.05 2.05 8.84
C THR A 142 3.79 3.02 9.99
N VAL A 143 3.65 4.32 9.65
CA VAL A 143 3.40 5.40 10.61
C VAL A 143 2.13 6.17 10.24
N PRO A 144 1.48 6.85 11.22
CA PRO A 144 0.29 7.66 10.94
C PRO A 144 0.57 8.77 9.93
N ALA A 145 -0.38 8.97 9.00
CA ALA A 145 -0.27 9.96 7.95
C ALA A 145 -0.41 11.38 8.51
N SER A 146 0.71 12.07 8.68
CA SER A 146 0.77 13.48 9.06
C SER A 146 1.93 14.19 8.39
N PRO A 147 1.86 15.52 8.17
CA PRO A 147 3.00 16.30 7.65
C PRO A 147 4.25 16.21 8.54
N GLU A 148 4.06 16.07 9.85
CA GLU A 148 5.13 15.92 10.82
C GLU A 148 5.87 14.58 10.62
N ASN A 149 5.14 13.48 10.60
CA ASN A 149 5.72 12.15 10.38
C ASN A 149 6.41 12.03 9.01
N MET A 150 5.86 12.70 7.98
CA MET A 150 6.50 12.76 6.67
C MET A 150 7.90 13.41 6.75
N ARG A 151 8.00 14.58 7.40
CA ARG A 151 9.28 15.27 7.58
C ARG A 151 10.23 14.44 8.44
N ARG A 152 9.77 13.88 9.54
CA ARG A 152 10.58 13.04 10.44
C ARG A 152 11.18 11.85 9.70
N ALA A 153 10.40 11.12 8.91
CA ALA A 153 10.90 9.99 8.13
C ALA A 153 12.05 10.40 7.20
N LEU A 154 11.89 11.51 6.47
CA LEU A 154 12.92 12.01 5.57
C LEU A 154 14.16 12.51 6.34
N HIS A 155 13.99 13.19 7.46
CA HIS A 155 15.10 13.64 8.33
C HIS A 155 15.90 12.46 8.91
N HIS A 156 15.26 11.31 9.12
CA HIS A 156 15.95 10.08 9.52
C HIS A 156 16.60 9.34 8.34
N GLY A 157 16.68 9.95 7.16
CA GLY A 157 17.28 9.35 5.98
C GLY A 157 16.51 8.19 5.37
N ALA A 158 15.22 8.06 5.71
CA ALA A 158 14.42 6.95 5.24
C ALA A 158 13.88 7.12 3.81
N ALA A 159 13.61 6.00 3.14
CA ALA A 159 12.70 5.97 2.01
C ALA A 159 11.27 6.08 2.54
N LEU A 160 10.52 7.10 2.12
CA LEU A 160 9.15 7.35 2.56
C LEU A 160 8.16 7.09 1.44
N LEU A 161 7.31 6.07 1.57
CA LEU A 161 6.25 5.77 0.63
C LEU A 161 4.94 6.47 1.04
N VAL A 162 4.38 7.21 0.10
CA VAL A 162 3.10 7.90 0.27
C VAL A 162 2.14 7.56 -0.85
N TYR A 163 0.85 7.48 -0.51
CA TYR A 163 -0.24 7.28 -1.45
C TYR A 163 -1.19 8.49 -1.41
N PRO A 164 -0.96 9.53 -2.23
CA PRO A 164 -1.73 10.77 -2.13
C PRO A 164 -3.23 10.59 -2.38
N GLY A 165 -3.60 9.61 -3.23
CA GLY A 165 -5.00 9.29 -3.52
C GLY A 165 -5.78 8.76 -2.32
N GLY A 166 -5.09 8.06 -1.39
CA GLY A 166 -5.67 7.51 -0.17
C GLY A 166 -6.91 6.67 -0.43
N ASP A 167 -7.94 6.84 0.42
CA ASP A 167 -9.22 6.13 0.35
C ASP A 167 -9.96 6.31 -0.99
N GLU A 168 -9.95 7.51 -1.55
CA GLU A 168 -10.60 7.81 -2.83
C GLU A 168 -10.03 6.98 -3.99
N GLU A 169 -8.74 6.74 -3.98
CA GLU A 169 -8.05 5.96 -4.99
C GLU A 169 -8.08 4.46 -4.69
N SER A 170 -7.82 4.07 -3.44
CA SER A 170 -7.82 2.68 -2.99
C SER A 170 -9.17 1.99 -3.24
N PHE A 171 -10.27 2.71 -3.04
CA PHE A 171 -11.63 2.22 -3.23
C PHE A 171 -12.27 2.64 -4.57
N ARG A 172 -11.47 3.05 -5.57
CA ARG A 172 -12.05 3.33 -6.88
C ARG A 172 -12.70 2.09 -7.50
N PRO A 173 -13.70 2.26 -8.38
CA PRO A 173 -14.31 1.12 -9.08
C PRO A 173 -13.28 0.29 -9.85
N THR A 174 -13.46 -1.02 -9.91
CA THR A 174 -12.49 -1.91 -10.60
C THR A 174 -12.28 -1.56 -12.07
N TRP A 175 -13.30 -1.03 -12.76
CA TRP A 175 -13.17 -0.55 -14.15
C TRP A 175 -12.39 0.76 -14.30
N GLU A 176 -12.02 1.41 -13.18
CA GLU A 176 -11.12 2.55 -13.14
C GLU A 176 -9.69 2.18 -12.66
N SER A 177 -9.36 0.89 -12.62
CA SER A 177 -8.07 0.38 -12.12
C SER A 177 -6.85 0.97 -12.82
N THR A 178 -7.02 1.45 -14.05
CA THR A 178 -5.96 2.07 -14.87
C THR A 178 -5.90 3.59 -14.77
N LYS A 179 -6.53 4.19 -13.76
CA LYS A 179 -6.48 5.65 -13.52
C LYS A 179 -5.64 5.97 -12.29
N VAL A 180 -4.79 6.98 -12.40
CA VAL A 180 -4.14 7.65 -11.26
C VAL A 180 -5.05 8.78 -10.79
N ASP A 181 -5.50 8.73 -9.55
CA ASP A 181 -6.44 9.71 -8.99
C ASP A 181 -6.01 10.15 -7.58
N PHE A 182 -5.20 11.17 -7.51
CA PHE A 182 -4.75 11.72 -6.22
C PHE A 182 -5.76 12.70 -5.59
N ALA A 183 -6.95 12.80 -6.14
CA ALA A 183 -8.03 13.68 -5.64
C ALA A 183 -7.59 15.13 -5.41
N GLY A 184 -6.65 15.63 -6.22
CA GLY A 184 -6.09 16.97 -6.10
C GLY A 184 -5.18 17.20 -4.88
N ARG A 185 -4.78 16.15 -4.16
CA ARG A 185 -3.90 16.26 -2.99
C ARG A 185 -2.45 16.49 -3.41
N LYS A 186 -1.93 17.68 -3.12
CA LYS A 186 -0.61 18.17 -3.57
C LYS A 186 0.44 18.17 -2.44
N GLY A 187 0.12 17.66 -1.26
CA GLY A 187 1.01 17.70 -0.09
C GLY A 187 2.37 17.03 -0.32
N PHE A 188 2.41 15.97 -1.12
CA PHE A 188 3.64 15.27 -1.47
C PHE A 188 4.59 16.13 -2.33
N VAL A 189 4.04 16.97 -3.23
CA VAL A 189 4.84 17.90 -4.04
C VAL A 189 5.45 18.99 -3.16
N ARG A 190 4.62 19.57 -2.26
CA ARG A 190 5.11 20.57 -1.30
C ARG A 190 6.25 20.01 -0.46
N LEU A 191 6.06 18.79 0.06
CA LEU A 191 7.09 18.12 0.86
C LEU A 191 8.40 17.91 0.08
N ALA A 192 8.32 17.42 -1.16
CA ALA A 192 9.50 17.18 -1.99
C ALA A 192 10.26 18.48 -2.28
N LEU A 193 9.54 19.57 -2.56
CA LEU A 193 10.14 20.90 -2.79
C LEU A 193 10.75 21.46 -1.49
N GLU A 194 10.02 21.38 -0.36
CA GLU A 194 10.51 21.87 0.95
C GLU A 194 11.78 21.13 1.40
N GLN A 195 11.77 19.80 1.27
CA GLN A 195 12.86 18.95 1.76
C GLN A 195 14.00 18.77 0.73
N ARG A 196 13.79 19.21 -0.50
CA ARG A 196 14.73 19.04 -1.63
C ARG A 196 15.21 17.60 -1.78
N VAL A 197 14.27 16.65 -1.68
CA VAL A 197 14.55 15.23 -1.84
C VAL A 197 14.07 14.73 -3.20
N PRO A 198 14.75 13.75 -3.80
CA PRO A 198 14.28 13.14 -5.03
C PRO A 198 12.91 12.52 -4.82
N LEU A 199 11.99 12.75 -5.77
CA LEU A 199 10.68 12.13 -5.82
C LEU A 199 10.70 11.00 -6.84
N ILE A 200 10.39 9.77 -6.40
CA ILE A 200 10.36 8.60 -7.28
C ILE A 200 8.94 8.07 -7.37
N PRO A 201 8.30 8.15 -8.55
CA PRO A 201 6.97 7.57 -8.71
C PRO A 201 7.04 6.03 -8.72
N VAL A 202 6.09 5.40 -8.02
CA VAL A 202 5.90 3.95 -7.95
C VAL A 202 4.53 3.62 -8.53
N VAL A 203 4.50 2.99 -9.70
CA VAL A 203 3.26 2.70 -10.42
C VAL A 203 2.89 1.25 -10.27
N ALA A 204 1.75 0.97 -9.64
CA ALA A 204 1.22 -0.37 -9.41
C ALA A 204 -0.03 -0.64 -10.26
N LEU A 205 -0.12 -1.83 -10.81
CA LEU A 205 -1.27 -2.37 -11.55
C LEU A 205 -1.61 -3.77 -11.02
N GLY A 206 -2.89 -4.10 -10.90
CA GLY A 206 -3.34 -5.43 -10.46
C GLY A 206 -3.97 -5.43 -9.07
N GLY A 207 -3.62 -4.50 -8.19
CA GLY A 207 -4.17 -4.46 -6.85
C GLY A 207 -5.69 -4.25 -6.80
N GLN A 208 -6.26 -3.49 -7.74
CA GLN A 208 -7.71 -3.26 -7.80
C GLN A 208 -8.51 -4.50 -8.24
N GLU A 209 -7.86 -5.42 -8.94
CA GLU A 209 -8.45 -6.68 -9.40
C GLU A 209 -8.44 -7.77 -8.31
N THR A 210 -7.88 -7.50 -7.13
CA THR A 210 -7.96 -8.39 -5.97
C THR A 210 -9.37 -8.48 -5.37
N GLY A 211 -10.30 -7.66 -5.83
CA GLY A 211 -11.73 -7.67 -5.50
C GLY A 211 -12.54 -6.90 -6.54
N LEU A 212 -13.85 -7.03 -6.50
CA LEU A 212 -14.73 -6.26 -7.36
C LEU A 212 -15.32 -5.07 -6.60
N PHE A 213 -14.80 -3.88 -6.86
CA PHE A 213 -15.25 -2.61 -6.31
C PHE A 213 -16.32 -2.01 -7.23
N MET A 214 -17.58 -1.97 -6.78
CA MET A 214 -18.74 -1.63 -7.61
C MET A 214 -19.05 -0.12 -7.66
N GLY A 215 -18.27 0.69 -6.96
CA GLY A 215 -18.44 2.15 -6.95
C GLY A 215 -17.81 2.79 -5.72
N ARG A 216 -17.77 4.12 -5.67
CA ARG A 216 -17.18 4.84 -4.51
C ARG A 216 -18.15 5.05 -3.35
N GLY A 217 -19.46 4.95 -3.56
CA GLY A 217 -20.46 5.17 -2.52
C GLY A 217 -20.44 6.57 -1.87
N ARG A 218 -19.87 7.58 -2.52
CA ARG A 218 -19.72 8.96 -1.99
C ARG A 218 -21.03 9.59 -1.52
N ARG A 219 -22.15 9.33 -2.24
CA ARG A 219 -23.48 9.86 -1.88
C ARG A 219 -23.96 9.27 -0.55
N VAL A 220 -23.72 7.98 -0.35
CA VAL A 220 -24.11 7.27 0.88
C VAL A 220 -23.24 7.73 2.05
N ALA A 221 -21.91 7.80 1.87
CA ALA A 221 -21.00 8.31 2.90
C ALA A 221 -21.39 9.71 3.38
N ARG A 222 -21.74 10.60 2.44
CA ARG A 222 -22.17 11.96 2.74
C ARG A 222 -23.54 12.00 3.43
N ALA A 223 -24.51 11.21 2.97
CA ALA A 223 -25.83 11.13 3.59
C ALA A 223 -25.76 10.65 5.04
N LEU A 224 -24.80 9.79 5.37
CA LEU A 224 -24.53 9.29 6.72
C LEU A 224 -23.56 10.20 7.51
N SER A 225 -23.14 11.35 6.95
CA SER A 225 -22.18 12.30 7.56
C SER A 225 -20.85 11.68 7.99
N LEU A 226 -20.45 10.56 7.38
CA LEU A 226 -19.24 9.83 7.72
C LEU A 226 -17.97 10.63 7.39
N ASP A 227 -18.04 11.50 6.41
CA ASP A 227 -16.97 12.43 6.03
C ASP A 227 -16.61 13.40 7.15
N ARG A 228 -17.58 13.80 7.98
CA ARG A 228 -17.40 14.73 9.11
C ARG A 228 -17.00 14.02 10.40
N VAL A 229 -17.62 12.86 10.69
CA VAL A 229 -17.44 12.15 11.97
C VAL A 229 -16.22 11.26 11.97
N ALA A 230 -15.94 10.57 10.85
CA ALA A 230 -14.89 9.55 10.77
C ALA A 230 -13.86 9.81 9.66
N ARG A 231 -13.94 10.95 8.94
CA ARG A 231 -13.13 11.28 7.77
C ARG A 231 -13.23 10.26 6.64
N ILE A 232 -14.34 9.50 6.60
CA ILE A 232 -14.63 8.50 5.57
C ILE A 232 -15.39 9.18 4.43
N ARG A 233 -14.76 9.33 3.26
CA ARG A 233 -15.35 10.01 2.10
C ARG A 233 -16.02 9.06 1.12
N VAL A 234 -15.69 7.78 1.21
CA VAL A 234 -16.19 6.73 0.33
C VAL A 234 -16.80 5.59 1.14
N LEU A 235 -17.84 4.97 0.62
CA LEU A 235 -18.51 3.81 1.23
C LEU A 235 -18.82 2.77 0.14
N PRO A 236 -17.78 2.19 -0.47
CA PRO A 236 -17.95 1.34 -1.63
C PRO A 236 -18.57 -0.01 -1.26
N PRO A 237 -19.52 -0.52 -2.06
CA PRO A 237 -19.83 -1.93 -2.07
C PRO A 237 -18.71 -2.70 -2.76
N VAL A 238 -18.24 -3.78 -2.12
CA VAL A 238 -17.15 -4.62 -2.60
C VAL A 238 -17.60 -6.06 -2.61
N LEU A 239 -17.40 -6.76 -3.71
CA LEU A 239 -17.66 -8.18 -3.84
C LEU A 239 -16.36 -8.97 -3.81
N GLY A 240 -16.29 -9.96 -2.91
CA GLY A 240 -15.16 -10.87 -2.78
C GLY A 240 -15.39 -11.96 -1.75
N PRO A 241 -14.62 -13.07 -1.84
CA PRO A 241 -14.73 -14.16 -0.88
C PRO A 241 -14.21 -13.74 0.50
N PRO A 242 -14.66 -14.38 1.60
CA PRO A 242 -15.71 -15.40 1.66
C PRO A 242 -17.11 -14.82 1.84
N PHE A 243 -17.24 -13.49 2.07
CA PHE A 243 -18.48 -12.88 2.55
C PHE A 243 -19.43 -12.40 1.43
N GLY A 244 -19.01 -12.50 0.16
CA GLY A 244 -19.79 -11.94 -0.95
C GLY A 244 -19.73 -10.42 -0.98
N VAL A 245 -20.87 -9.73 -0.94
CA VAL A 245 -20.93 -8.27 -0.94
C VAL A 245 -20.72 -7.72 0.46
N THR A 246 -19.71 -6.87 0.62
CA THR A 246 -19.39 -6.14 1.85
C THR A 246 -19.41 -4.64 1.61
N ILE A 247 -19.38 -3.85 2.66
CA ILE A 247 -19.27 -2.40 2.59
C ILE A 247 -17.90 -1.99 3.11
N MET A 248 -17.20 -1.15 2.36
CA MET A 248 -15.82 -0.74 2.67
C MET A 248 -14.84 -1.91 2.89
N ASP A 249 -15.11 -3.06 2.25
CA ASP A 249 -14.26 -4.24 2.44
C ASP A 249 -14.23 -4.76 3.90
N LEU A 250 -15.30 -4.52 4.65
CA LEU A 250 -15.44 -4.95 6.04
C LEU A 250 -16.64 -5.90 6.21
N PRO A 251 -16.45 -7.09 6.83
CA PRO A 251 -15.13 -7.64 7.23
C PRO A 251 -14.23 -7.86 6.02
N ASN A 252 -12.91 -7.87 6.27
CA ASN A 252 -11.94 -7.98 5.20
C ASN A 252 -12.18 -9.24 4.37
N ARG A 253 -12.28 -9.05 3.06
CA ARG A 253 -12.33 -10.15 2.11
C ARG A 253 -10.96 -10.82 1.96
N PHE A 254 -10.97 -12.04 1.47
CA PHE A 254 -9.77 -12.67 0.95
C PHE A 254 -9.44 -12.06 -0.43
N PRO A 255 -8.21 -11.54 -0.67
CA PRO A 255 -7.86 -10.98 -1.96
C PRO A 255 -7.90 -12.05 -3.05
N LEU A 256 -8.43 -11.73 -4.23
CA LEU A 256 -8.31 -12.60 -5.39
C LEU A 256 -6.84 -12.64 -5.87
N PRO A 257 -6.37 -13.76 -6.46
CA PRO A 257 -4.98 -13.93 -6.89
C PRO A 257 -4.69 -13.16 -8.20
N ALA A 258 -4.89 -11.87 -8.18
CA ALA A 258 -4.60 -11.00 -9.30
C ALA A 258 -3.09 -10.83 -9.47
N LYS A 259 -2.61 -10.81 -10.72
CA LYS A 259 -1.21 -10.52 -11.01
C LYS A 259 -0.89 -9.06 -10.73
N ILE A 260 0.09 -8.80 -9.87
CA ILE A 260 0.51 -7.44 -9.49
C ILE A 260 1.79 -7.08 -10.24
N ARG A 261 1.76 -5.95 -10.94
CA ARG A 261 2.95 -5.37 -11.60
C ARG A 261 3.27 -4.02 -11.01
N ILE A 262 4.51 -3.83 -10.57
CA ILE A 262 4.99 -2.58 -10.00
C ILE A 262 6.20 -2.08 -10.80
N ARG A 263 6.14 -0.81 -11.18
CA ARG A 263 7.23 -0.11 -11.85
C ARG A 263 7.69 1.07 -11.02
N VAL A 264 8.92 1.00 -10.52
CA VAL A 264 9.63 2.14 -9.98
C VAL A 264 10.16 2.97 -11.16
N MET A 265 9.79 4.25 -11.20
CA MET A 265 10.17 5.16 -12.27
C MET A 265 11.50 5.87 -11.97
N PRO A 266 12.12 6.52 -12.96
CA PRO A 266 13.27 7.38 -12.69
C PRO A 266 12.94 8.49 -11.68
N PRO A 267 13.91 8.91 -10.86
CA PRO A 267 13.78 10.06 -9.97
C PRO A 267 13.36 11.33 -10.72
N ILE A 268 12.64 12.18 -10.02
CA ILE A 268 12.23 13.51 -10.46
C ILE A 268 12.78 14.51 -9.45
N GLU A 269 13.71 15.34 -9.87
CA GLU A 269 14.21 16.45 -9.09
C GLU A 269 13.30 17.65 -9.29
N LEU A 270 12.21 17.71 -8.49
CA LEU A 270 11.14 18.69 -8.70
C LEU A 270 11.66 20.15 -8.69
N HIS A 271 12.61 20.46 -7.83
CA HIS A 271 13.20 21.80 -7.73
C HIS A 271 13.93 22.23 -9.02
N GLU A 272 14.45 21.29 -9.79
CA GLU A 272 15.09 21.55 -11.09
C GLU A 272 14.06 21.63 -12.22
N GLU A 273 13.02 20.78 -12.19
CA GLU A 273 12.05 20.67 -13.28
C GLU A 273 10.96 21.76 -13.26
N VAL A 274 10.55 22.23 -12.07
CA VAL A 274 9.42 23.19 -11.95
C VAL A 274 9.78 24.46 -11.19
N GLY A 275 11.05 24.63 -10.80
CA GLY A 275 11.50 25.76 -9.97
C GLY A 275 11.28 25.53 -8.47
N ALA A 276 11.81 26.44 -7.66
CA ALA A 276 12.01 26.15 -6.24
C ALA A 276 10.76 26.29 -5.38
N ASP A 277 9.87 27.26 -5.64
CA ASP A 277 8.84 27.62 -4.65
C ASP A 277 7.55 28.19 -5.26
N GLY A 278 6.49 28.10 -4.46
CA GLY A 278 5.21 28.73 -4.70
C GLY A 278 4.13 27.78 -5.23
N ASP A 279 2.89 28.25 -5.21
CA ASP A 279 1.72 27.46 -5.62
C ASP A 279 1.76 27.04 -7.10
N ARG A 280 2.47 27.82 -7.95
CA ARG A 280 2.66 27.49 -9.35
C ARG A 280 3.57 26.27 -9.52
N ALA A 281 4.72 26.22 -8.82
CA ALA A 281 5.64 25.08 -8.83
C ALA A 281 4.94 23.81 -8.31
N VAL A 282 4.12 23.94 -7.26
CA VAL A 282 3.33 22.84 -6.72
C VAL A 282 2.29 22.32 -7.74
N GLU A 283 1.63 23.21 -8.47
CA GLU A 283 0.67 22.83 -9.52
C GLU A 283 1.34 22.13 -10.70
N GLU A 284 2.45 22.68 -11.16
CA GLU A 284 3.24 22.13 -12.27
C GLU A 284 3.84 20.77 -11.87
N GLY A 285 4.41 20.65 -10.66
CA GLY A 285 4.94 19.39 -10.12
C GLY A 285 3.86 18.32 -9.99
N TYR A 286 2.68 18.69 -9.50
CA TYR A 286 1.55 17.76 -9.41
C TYR A 286 1.15 17.23 -10.80
N ARG A 287 1.02 18.10 -11.80
CA ARG A 287 0.70 17.69 -13.18
C ARG A 287 1.81 16.84 -13.80
N LEU A 288 3.06 17.20 -13.57
CA LEU A 288 4.22 16.46 -14.04
C LEU A 288 4.21 15.02 -13.54
N VAL A 289 4.14 14.85 -12.21
CA VAL A 289 4.16 13.53 -11.56
C VAL A 289 2.95 12.70 -12.00
N THR A 290 1.74 13.23 -11.87
CA THR A 290 0.51 12.47 -12.21
C THR A 290 0.46 12.09 -13.69
N SER A 291 0.89 12.97 -14.61
CA SER A 291 0.93 12.66 -16.04
C SER A 291 1.97 11.59 -16.38
N ARG A 292 3.15 11.64 -15.76
CA ARG A 292 4.19 10.60 -15.93
C ARG A 292 3.71 9.25 -15.42
N MET A 293 3.10 9.23 -14.22
CA MET A 293 2.51 8.01 -13.64
C MET A 293 1.39 7.46 -14.50
N GLN A 294 0.46 8.31 -14.95
CA GLN A 294 -0.66 7.87 -15.80
C GLN A 294 -0.17 7.23 -17.11
N ARG A 295 0.82 7.83 -17.78
CA ARG A 295 1.39 7.24 -19.00
C ARG A 295 2.02 5.87 -18.74
N THR A 296 2.70 5.72 -17.60
CA THR A 296 3.32 4.45 -17.21
C THR A 296 2.26 3.41 -16.86
N LEU A 297 1.22 3.77 -16.12
CA LEU A 297 0.11 2.88 -15.78
C LEU A 297 -0.63 2.41 -17.04
N THR A 298 -0.89 3.31 -17.98
CA THR A 298 -1.51 2.97 -19.27
C THR A 298 -0.63 2.00 -20.07
N ARG A 299 0.68 2.20 -20.07
CA ARG A 299 1.63 1.28 -20.73
C ARG A 299 1.61 -0.11 -20.09
N LEU A 300 1.64 -0.19 -18.76
CA LEU A 300 1.55 -1.47 -18.04
C LEU A 300 0.22 -2.19 -18.33
N ALA A 301 -0.89 -1.43 -18.38
CA ALA A 301 -2.19 -1.99 -18.71
C ALA A 301 -2.25 -2.56 -20.13
N ASN A 302 -1.65 -1.87 -21.11
CA ASN A 302 -1.61 -2.33 -22.51
C ASN A 302 -0.67 -3.53 -22.73
N GLN A 303 0.25 -3.80 -21.80
CA GLN A 303 1.17 -4.93 -21.87
C GLN A 303 0.61 -6.21 -21.25
N ARG A 304 -0.53 -6.15 -20.60
CA ARG A 304 -1.18 -7.34 -20.04
C ARG A 304 -2.20 -7.92 -21.01
N SER A 305 -2.23 -9.25 -21.10
CA SER A 305 -3.17 -9.97 -21.98
C SER A 305 -4.60 -9.98 -21.43
N ALA A 306 -4.76 -10.03 -20.11
CA ALA A 306 -6.06 -9.99 -19.44
C ALA A 306 -5.95 -9.41 -18.02
N PRO A 307 -7.01 -8.76 -17.52
CA PRO A 307 -7.13 -8.46 -16.09
C PRO A 307 -7.02 -9.75 -15.26
N VAL A 308 -6.49 -9.66 -14.03
CA VAL A 308 -6.30 -10.76 -13.08
C VAL A 308 -5.18 -11.73 -13.49
N VAL A 309 -5.13 -12.18 -14.72
CA VAL A 309 -4.16 -13.20 -15.19
C VAL A 309 -2.80 -12.57 -15.55
N GLY A 310 -2.81 -11.39 -16.15
CA GLY A 310 -1.59 -10.63 -16.53
C GLY A 310 -1.27 -10.68 -18.01
#